data_067aaf18bc1a8a42a8ef8eaf5b0d9436
#
_entry.id   067aaf18bc1a8a42a8ef8eaf5b0d9436
#
_cell.length_a   1.000
_cell.length_b   1.000
_cell.length_c   1.000
_cell.angle_alpha   90.00
_cell.angle_beta   90.00
_cell.angle_gamma   90.00
#
_symmetry.space_group_name_H-M   'P 1'
#
loop_
_entity.id
_entity.type
_entity.pdbx_description
1 polymer ?
#
loop_
_entity_poly.entity_id
_entity_poly.type
_entity_poly.pdbx_seq_one_letter_code
_entity_poly.pdbx_strand_id
1 'polypeptide(L)'
;MAATGITVGGGDREDLFEYVTLAETEGIESVWVGESWGPASVPAMTQLLERTDTIDVCSGIFNIYSRTPGLVAMTANTLADVGDGRFRVGIGASGPAVIENFHGVEFEAPLRRTREYIETVRGFLRGDRVEYDGEFFDLSGFQLDVDTYHECPIYVAAMGETNRQLSGEFADGWMPFILPSSGLDDALEAVHRGASRGDREPDAIDVAPWVPTCISETDPEAARQHAASVVGFYVGAMGDYYADAVTNFGFGEEADAIQAGWADDGPAGATAAVTDEMVKEFCAAGTPAQAAESFDRYEAAGADSPVAYLPAQSAPEGMLRETVEHL
;
A
#
# COMPACT_ATOMS: atom_id res chain seq x y z
N MET A 1 18.95 5.20 1.93
CA MET A 1 18.40 3.82 1.87
C MET A 1 17.79 3.59 0.50
N ALA A 2 17.78 2.37 0.02
CA ALA A 2 16.99 1.99 -1.16
C ALA A 2 15.55 1.63 -0.73
N ALA A 3 14.62 1.45 -1.68
CA ALA A 3 13.34 0.84 -1.35
C ALA A 3 13.54 -0.59 -0.85
N THR A 4 12.78 -1.00 0.15
CA THR A 4 12.79 -2.38 0.66
C THR A 4 11.69 -3.24 0.04
N GLY A 5 10.76 -2.62 -0.66
CA GLY A 5 9.65 -3.29 -1.33
C GLY A 5 9.30 -2.69 -2.68
N ILE A 6 8.57 -3.45 -3.50
CA ILE A 6 7.97 -2.97 -4.74
C ILE A 6 6.47 -3.27 -4.77
N THR A 7 5.70 -2.47 -5.52
CA THR A 7 4.32 -2.84 -5.85
C THR A 7 4.25 -3.48 -7.23
N VAL A 8 3.36 -4.46 -7.36
CA VAL A 8 3.01 -5.07 -8.64
C VAL A 8 1.50 -5.19 -8.78
N GLY A 9 0.98 -4.96 -9.98
CA GLY A 9 -0.44 -5.08 -10.25
C GLY A 9 -0.79 -4.51 -11.63
N GLY A 10 -1.75 -5.11 -12.30
CA GLY A 10 -2.05 -4.79 -13.70
C GLY A 10 -0.99 -5.39 -14.65
N GLY A 11 -1.20 -5.41 -15.93
CA GLY A 11 -0.23 -5.93 -16.90
C GLY A 11 -0.30 -7.45 -17.13
N ASP A 12 0.64 -7.95 -17.94
CA ASP A 12 0.74 -9.37 -18.25
C ASP A 12 1.31 -10.14 -17.04
N ARG A 13 0.86 -11.34 -16.87
CA ARG A 13 1.23 -12.20 -15.75
C ARG A 13 2.69 -12.68 -15.84
N GLU A 14 3.23 -12.88 -17.04
CA GLU A 14 4.62 -13.29 -17.21
C GLU A 14 5.57 -12.17 -16.83
N ASP A 15 5.24 -10.91 -17.20
CA ASP A 15 5.99 -9.71 -16.82
C ASP A 15 6.03 -9.52 -15.30
N LEU A 16 4.90 -9.77 -14.61
CA LEU A 16 4.83 -9.70 -13.15
C LEU A 16 5.84 -10.64 -12.49
N PHE A 17 5.97 -11.87 -12.97
CA PHE A 17 6.94 -12.84 -12.42
C PHE A 17 8.38 -12.44 -12.71
N GLU A 18 8.64 -11.90 -13.90
CA GLU A 18 9.97 -11.42 -14.26
C GLU A 18 10.42 -10.27 -13.35
N TYR A 19 9.56 -9.28 -13.12
CA TYR A 19 9.88 -8.17 -12.22
C TYR A 19 10.11 -8.61 -10.77
N VAL A 20 9.30 -9.53 -10.26
CA VAL A 20 9.46 -10.00 -8.88
C VAL A 20 10.72 -10.86 -8.71
N THR A 21 11.03 -11.70 -9.68
CA THR A 21 12.29 -12.48 -9.67
C THR A 21 13.53 -11.58 -9.77
N LEU A 22 13.45 -10.52 -10.57
CA LEU A 22 14.49 -9.50 -10.63
C LEU A 22 14.63 -8.79 -9.28
N ALA A 23 13.54 -8.32 -8.71
CA ALA A 23 13.53 -7.64 -7.41
C ALA A 23 14.13 -8.50 -6.29
N GLU A 24 13.79 -9.79 -6.23
CA GLU A 24 14.40 -10.74 -5.30
C GLU A 24 15.92 -10.87 -5.52
N THR A 25 16.37 -10.88 -6.78
CA THR A 25 17.79 -10.96 -7.13
C THR A 25 18.56 -9.70 -6.70
N GLU A 26 17.93 -8.54 -6.83
CA GLU A 26 18.48 -7.24 -6.39
C GLU A 26 18.39 -7.03 -4.88
N GLY A 27 17.78 -7.96 -4.14
CA GLY A 27 17.72 -7.93 -2.67
C GLY A 27 16.52 -7.17 -2.10
N ILE A 28 15.50 -6.92 -2.90
CA ILE A 28 14.22 -6.38 -2.42
C ILE A 28 13.56 -7.39 -1.49
N GLU A 29 13.09 -6.92 -0.35
CA GLU A 29 12.59 -7.76 0.75
C GLU A 29 11.10 -8.10 0.62
N SER A 30 10.29 -7.26 -0.08
CA SER A 30 8.84 -7.45 -0.16
C SER A 30 8.24 -7.06 -1.51
N VAL A 31 7.20 -7.81 -1.93
CA VAL A 31 6.36 -7.47 -3.08
C VAL A 31 4.90 -7.32 -2.67
N TRP A 32 4.29 -6.20 -3.01
CA TRP A 32 2.92 -5.84 -2.69
C TRP A 32 2.03 -5.98 -3.91
N VAL A 33 1.11 -6.94 -3.86
CA VAL A 33 0.23 -7.29 -4.99
C VAL A 33 -1.09 -6.54 -4.87
N GLY A 34 -1.33 -5.61 -5.79
CA GLY A 34 -2.55 -4.79 -5.82
C GLY A 34 -3.81 -5.59 -6.16
N GLU A 35 -4.94 -5.25 -5.50
CA GLU A 35 -6.28 -5.73 -5.84
C GLU A 35 -7.26 -4.55 -5.87
N SER A 36 -7.79 -4.24 -7.05
CA SER A 36 -8.78 -3.16 -7.24
C SER A 36 -9.98 -3.71 -8.03
N TRP A 37 -10.06 -3.42 -9.33
CA TRP A 37 -11.08 -3.91 -10.27
C TRP A 37 -10.46 -4.68 -11.46
N GLY A 38 -9.22 -5.13 -11.31
CA GLY A 38 -8.47 -5.95 -12.26
C GLY A 38 -8.47 -7.43 -11.89
N PRO A 39 -7.39 -8.16 -12.21
CA PRO A 39 -7.23 -9.56 -11.80
C PRO A 39 -7.26 -9.73 -10.29
N ALA A 40 -7.84 -10.82 -9.80
CA ALA A 40 -7.78 -11.17 -8.38
C ALA A 40 -6.33 -11.47 -7.95
N SER A 41 -5.91 -10.91 -6.82
CA SER A 41 -4.51 -10.95 -6.36
C SER A 41 -4.08 -12.32 -5.81
N VAL A 42 -4.98 -13.08 -5.16
CA VAL A 42 -4.65 -14.35 -4.50
C VAL A 42 -3.97 -15.37 -5.43
N PRO A 43 -4.45 -15.62 -6.67
CA PRO A 43 -3.75 -16.53 -7.59
C PRO A 43 -2.34 -16.08 -7.96
N ALA A 44 -2.11 -14.77 -8.09
CA ALA A 44 -0.78 -14.23 -8.36
C ALA A 44 0.14 -14.39 -7.14
N MET A 45 -0.33 -14.02 -5.94
CA MET A 45 0.42 -14.18 -4.70
C MET A 45 0.81 -15.63 -4.43
N THR A 46 -0.10 -16.59 -4.65
CA THR A 46 0.22 -18.02 -4.52
C THR A 46 1.39 -18.42 -5.43
N GLN A 47 1.35 -17.97 -6.70
CA GLN A 47 2.40 -18.31 -7.66
C GLN A 47 3.72 -17.61 -7.38
N LEU A 48 3.69 -16.39 -6.86
CA LEU A 48 4.89 -15.69 -6.42
C LEU A 48 5.56 -16.45 -5.26
N LEU A 49 4.79 -16.83 -4.24
CA LEU A 49 5.29 -17.62 -3.10
C LEU A 49 5.91 -18.97 -3.51
N GLU A 50 5.34 -19.63 -4.54
CA GLU A 50 5.88 -20.89 -5.08
C GLU A 50 7.14 -20.71 -5.96
N ARG A 51 7.41 -19.51 -6.49
CA ARG A 51 8.49 -19.24 -7.45
C ARG A 51 9.64 -18.42 -6.88
N THR A 52 9.47 -17.87 -5.70
CA THR A 52 10.48 -17.07 -5.01
C THR A 52 10.92 -17.77 -3.73
N ASP A 53 12.12 -17.48 -3.28
CA ASP A 53 12.73 -18.18 -2.15
C ASP A 53 12.82 -17.30 -0.88
N THR A 54 12.96 -15.97 -1.03
CA THR A 54 13.29 -15.06 0.08
C THR A 54 12.36 -13.88 0.23
N ILE A 55 11.79 -13.37 -0.90
CA ILE A 55 10.95 -12.16 -0.88
C ILE A 55 9.60 -12.42 -0.21
N ASP A 56 9.18 -11.53 0.68
CA ASP A 56 7.85 -11.57 1.28
C ASP A 56 6.79 -11.14 0.27
N VAL A 57 5.69 -11.87 0.20
CA VAL A 57 4.56 -11.53 -0.66
C VAL A 57 3.44 -10.93 0.19
N CYS A 58 2.96 -9.75 -0.21
CA CYS A 58 2.04 -8.96 0.59
C CYS A 58 0.78 -8.60 -0.22
N SER A 59 -0.38 -8.58 0.43
CA SER A 59 -1.57 -7.99 -0.21
C SER A 59 -1.53 -6.47 -0.15
N GLY A 60 -1.73 -5.81 -1.28
CA GLY A 60 -1.64 -4.37 -1.39
C GLY A 60 -2.82 -3.70 -2.11
N ILE A 61 -4.00 -3.72 -1.58
CA ILE A 61 -4.53 -4.22 -0.30
C ILE A 61 -5.74 -5.14 -0.54
N PHE A 62 -6.07 -6.02 0.40
CA PHE A 62 -7.42 -6.55 0.49
C PHE A 62 -8.35 -5.49 1.08
N ASN A 63 -9.45 -5.17 0.38
CA ASN A 63 -10.42 -4.25 0.97
C ASN A 63 -11.32 -4.98 1.99
N ILE A 64 -11.65 -4.28 3.08
CA ILE A 64 -12.40 -4.84 4.22
C ILE A 64 -13.90 -5.04 3.95
N TYR A 65 -14.39 -4.72 2.75
CA TYR A 65 -15.80 -4.85 2.38
C TYR A 65 -16.07 -6.06 1.50
N SER A 66 -15.14 -6.43 0.61
CA SER A 66 -15.35 -7.52 -0.37
C SER A 66 -15.03 -8.90 0.18
N ARG A 67 -14.25 -8.99 1.26
CA ARG A 67 -13.87 -10.25 1.89
C ARG A 67 -14.26 -10.24 3.37
N THR A 68 -14.83 -11.34 3.88
CA THR A 68 -15.07 -11.46 5.32
C THR A 68 -13.75 -11.69 6.08
N PRO A 69 -13.66 -11.33 7.38
CA PRO A 69 -12.47 -11.59 8.20
C PRO A 69 -12.05 -13.06 8.19
N GLY A 70 -13.03 -13.97 8.29
CA GLY A 70 -12.75 -15.41 8.22
C GLY A 70 -12.14 -15.84 6.89
N LEU A 71 -12.62 -15.29 5.75
CA LEU A 71 -12.05 -15.60 4.44
C LEU A 71 -10.62 -15.05 4.29
N VAL A 72 -10.34 -13.84 4.81
CA VAL A 72 -8.98 -13.29 4.79
C VAL A 72 -8.05 -14.09 5.69
N ALA A 73 -8.50 -14.48 6.88
CA ALA A 73 -7.70 -15.33 7.76
C ALA A 73 -7.37 -16.69 7.14
N MET A 74 -8.35 -17.36 6.50
CA MET A 74 -8.12 -18.59 5.71
C MET A 74 -7.08 -18.36 4.61
N THR A 75 -7.25 -17.28 3.84
CA THR A 75 -6.37 -16.93 2.73
C THR A 75 -4.95 -16.65 3.22
N ALA A 76 -4.81 -15.83 4.25
CA ALA A 76 -3.51 -15.45 4.82
C ALA A 76 -2.76 -16.66 5.38
N ASN A 77 -3.44 -17.50 6.18
CA ASN A 77 -2.83 -18.71 6.71
C ASN A 77 -2.38 -19.67 5.60
N THR A 78 -3.20 -19.83 4.55
CA THR A 78 -2.86 -20.70 3.41
C THR A 78 -1.68 -20.14 2.62
N LEU A 79 -1.64 -18.83 2.35
CA LEU A 79 -0.53 -18.21 1.64
C LEU A 79 0.76 -18.27 2.46
N ALA A 80 0.68 -18.07 3.77
CA ALA A 80 1.83 -18.23 4.66
C ALA A 80 2.35 -19.70 4.72
N ASP A 81 1.45 -20.66 4.68
CA ASP A 81 1.82 -22.10 4.60
C ASP A 81 2.54 -22.41 3.26
N VAL A 82 2.02 -21.91 2.12
CA VAL A 82 2.65 -22.05 0.80
C VAL A 82 4.02 -21.37 0.75
N GLY A 83 4.18 -20.22 1.38
CA GLY A 83 5.39 -19.41 1.36
C GLY A 83 6.34 -19.61 2.54
N ASP A 84 6.14 -20.63 3.37
CA ASP A 84 6.94 -20.88 4.56
C ASP A 84 7.06 -19.65 5.50
N GLY A 85 5.91 -18.99 5.72
CA GLY A 85 5.78 -17.80 6.58
C GLY A 85 5.99 -16.45 5.89
N ARG A 86 6.33 -16.41 4.59
CA ARG A 86 6.61 -15.20 3.81
C ARG A 86 5.35 -14.49 3.29
N PHE A 87 4.31 -14.36 4.10
CA PHE A 87 3.10 -13.64 3.72
C PHE A 87 2.74 -12.55 4.74
N ARG A 88 2.46 -11.33 4.24
CA ARG A 88 1.96 -10.20 5.04
C ARG A 88 0.58 -9.77 4.56
N VAL A 89 -0.30 -9.44 5.50
CA VAL A 89 -1.69 -9.03 5.22
C VAL A 89 -1.78 -7.52 5.16
N GLY A 90 -1.89 -6.95 3.97
CA GLY A 90 -2.22 -5.54 3.80
C GLY A 90 -3.72 -5.37 3.59
N ILE A 91 -4.35 -4.52 4.41
CA ILE A 91 -5.78 -4.21 4.34
C ILE A 91 -6.04 -2.72 4.26
N GLY A 92 -7.22 -2.35 3.79
CA GLY A 92 -7.69 -0.96 3.76
C GLY A 92 -9.16 -0.85 3.43
N ALA A 93 -9.71 0.34 3.60
CA ALA A 93 -11.12 0.60 3.28
C ALA A 93 -11.38 0.70 1.77
N SER A 94 -10.36 0.95 0.95
CA SER A 94 -10.52 1.37 -0.45
C SER A 94 -11.31 2.69 -0.58
N GLY A 95 -11.73 3.06 -1.77
CA GLY A 95 -12.56 4.26 -2.00
C GLY A 95 -14.05 3.93 -2.08
N PRO A 96 -14.95 4.86 -1.67
CA PRO A 96 -16.41 4.66 -1.74
C PRO A 96 -16.87 4.22 -3.14
N ALA A 97 -16.36 4.86 -4.19
CA ALA A 97 -16.76 4.55 -5.57
C ALA A 97 -16.47 3.09 -5.96
N VAL A 98 -15.36 2.52 -5.52
CA VAL A 98 -15.01 1.11 -5.78
C VAL A 98 -15.93 0.20 -4.97
N ILE A 99 -16.15 0.49 -3.71
CA ILE A 99 -16.95 -0.35 -2.82
C ILE A 99 -18.42 -0.34 -3.24
N GLU A 100 -18.99 0.82 -3.52
CA GLU A 100 -20.43 0.94 -3.85
C GLU A 100 -20.73 0.58 -5.30
N ASN A 101 -19.92 1.05 -6.27
CA ASN A 101 -20.26 0.87 -7.67
C ASN A 101 -19.72 -0.42 -8.28
N PHE A 102 -18.59 -0.95 -7.78
CA PHE A 102 -18.01 -2.19 -8.28
C PHE A 102 -18.39 -3.39 -7.42
N HIS A 103 -18.27 -3.30 -6.09
CA HIS A 103 -18.62 -4.40 -5.20
C HIS A 103 -20.11 -4.42 -4.82
N GLY A 104 -20.85 -3.31 -4.98
CA GLY A 104 -22.28 -3.22 -4.63
C GLY A 104 -22.56 -3.29 -3.13
N VAL A 105 -21.59 -2.87 -2.31
CA VAL A 105 -21.67 -2.85 -0.85
C VAL A 105 -21.68 -1.41 -0.37
N GLU A 106 -22.48 -1.09 0.64
CA GLU A 106 -22.52 0.25 1.24
C GLU A 106 -21.20 0.58 1.92
N PHE A 107 -20.66 1.77 1.63
CA PHE A 107 -19.43 2.28 2.26
C PHE A 107 -19.77 2.99 3.57
N GLU A 108 -19.84 2.25 4.65
CA GLU A 108 -20.22 2.78 5.97
C GLU A 108 -19.18 2.49 7.04
N ALA A 109 -19.02 3.43 7.97
CA ALA A 109 -18.21 3.35 9.20
C ALA A 109 -16.84 2.68 9.00
N PRO A 110 -16.00 3.10 8.01
CA PRO A 110 -14.75 2.42 7.64
C PRO A 110 -13.79 2.23 8.83
N LEU A 111 -13.71 3.19 9.73
CA LEU A 111 -12.82 3.10 10.90
C LEU A 111 -13.21 1.98 11.86
N ARG A 112 -14.50 1.89 12.22
CA ARG A 112 -15.00 0.85 13.11
C ARG A 112 -14.88 -0.52 12.44
N ARG A 113 -15.29 -0.63 11.17
CA ARG A 113 -15.16 -1.86 10.40
C ARG A 113 -13.70 -2.32 10.33
N THR A 114 -12.74 -1.43 10.08
CA THR A 114 -11.31 -1.76 10.06
C THR A 114 -10.84 -2.32 11.39
N ARG A 115 -11.21 -1.71 12.52
CA ARG A 115 -10.87 -2.21 13.85
C ARG A 115 -11.40 -3.62 14.08
N GLU A 116 -12.71 -3.83 13.92
CA GLU A 116 -13.36 -5.13 14.12
C GLU A 116 -12.76 -6.20 13.19
N TYR A 117 -12.38 -5.77 11.97
CA TYR A 117 -11.73 -6.64 10.98
C TYR A 117 -10.36 -7.11 11.45
N ILE A 118 -9.50 -6.20 11.93
CA ILE A 118 -8.17 -6.55 12.42
C ILE A 118 -8.27 -7.49 13.63
N GLU A 119 -9.10 -7.12 14.62
CA GLU A 119 -9.27 -7.91 15.85
C GLU A 119 -9.70 -9.34 15.55
N THR A 120 -10.65 -9.52 14.63
CA THR A 120 -11.17 -10.84 14.24
C THR A 120 -10.20 -11.64 13.37
N VAL A 121 -9.54 -11.03 12.38
CA VAL A 121 -8.51 -11.69 11.56
C VAL A 121 -7.35 -12.16 12.43
N ARG A 122 -6.86 -11.30 13.32
CA ARG A 122 -5.77 -11.63 14.24
C ARG A 122 -6.11 -12.78 15.19
N GLY A 123 -7.34 -12.81 15.72
CA GLY A 123 -7.82 -13.91 16.53
C GLY A 123 -7.76 -15.25 15.77
N PHE A 124 -8.28 -15.28 14.54
CA PHE A 124 -8.21 -16.49 13.71
C PHE A 124 -6.77 -16.95 13.42
N LEU A 125 -5.88 -16.01 13.07
CA LEU A 125 -4.48 -16.31 12.74
C LEU A 125 -3.68 -16.84 13.94
N ARG A 126 -4.06 -16.45 15.17
CA ARG A 126 -3.49 -17.00 16.42
C ARG A 126 -4.03 -18.38 16.79
N GLY A 127 -5.02 -18.87 16.05
CA GLY A 127 -5.67 -20.14 16.37
C GLY A 127 -6.72 -20.02 17.47
N ASP A 128 -7.22 -18.82 17.73
CA ASP A 128 -8.27 -18.63 18.73
C ASP A 128 -9.63 -19.17 18.23
N ARG A 129 -10.46 -19.62 19.16
CA ARG A 129 -11.89 -19.80 18.92
C ARG A 129 -12.55 -18.43 19.05
N VAL A 130 -12.74 -17.77 17.89
CA VAL A 130 -13.17 -16.36 17.83
C VAL A 130 -14.65 -16.24 18.18
N GLU A 131 -14.91 -15.57 19.30
CA GLU A 131 -16.23 -15.06 19.70
C GLU A 131 -16.14 -13.53 19.64
N TYR A 132 -17.00 -12.89 18.85
CA TYR A 132 -16.94 -11.43 18.63
C TYR A 132 -18.36 -10.88 18.45
N ASP A 133 -18.75 -9.95 19.30
CA ASP A 133 -20.05 -9.24 19.27
C ASP A 133 -19.79 -7.78 18.84
N GLY A 134 -19.60 -7.58 17.52
CA GLY A 134 -19.34 -6.29 16.90
C GLY A 134 -20.56 -5.70 16.21
N GLU A 135 -20.41 -4.52 15.67
CA GLU A 135 -21.46 -3.87 14.87
C GLU A 135 -21.52 -4.45 13.45
N PHE A 136 -20.36 -4.83 12.89
CA PHE A 136 -20.22 -5.36 11.52
C PHE A 136 -19.97 -6.86 11.47
N PHE A 137 -19.38 -7.41 12.51
CA PHE A 137 -19.05 -8.83 12.57
C PHE A 137 -19.55 -9.44 13.90
N ASP A 138 -20.51 -10.35 13.79
CA ASP A 138 -21.01 -11.15 14.90
C ASP A 138 -20.54 -12.60 14.66
N LEU A 139 -19.56 -13.06 15.46
CA LEU A 139 -18.91 -14.35 15.29
C LEU A 139 -19.06 -15.19 16.55
N SER A 140 -19.51 -16.44 16.38
CA SER A 140 -19.91 -17.31 17.48
C SER A 140 -19.05 -18.57 17.60
N GLY A 141 -17.78 -18.41 17.94
CA GLY A 141 -16.92 -19.50 18.39
C GLY A 141 -16.41 -20.42 17.31
N PHE A 142 -16.06 -19.91 16.12
CA PHE A 142 -15.32 -20.67 15.09
C PHE A 142 -13.82 -20.48 15.24
N GLN A 143 -13.08 -21.47 14.79
CA GLN A 143 -11.62 -21.53 14.72
C GLN A 143 -11.23 -22.03 13.33
N LEU A 144 -10.07 -21.67 12.82
CA LEU A 144 -9.57 -22.27 11.57
C LEU A 144 -9.27 -23.76 11.82
N ASP A 145 -9.67 -24.59 10.87
CA ASP A 145 -9.37 -26.04 10.88
C ASP A 145 -8.13 -26.30 10.01
N VAL A 146 -6.96 -26.02 10.60
CA VAL A 146 -5.64 -26.11 9.95
C VAL A 146 -4.62 -26.77 10.89
N ASP A 147 -3.61 -27.40 10.32
CA ASP A 147 -2.57 -28.09 11.09
C ASP A 147 -1.56 -27.10 11.71
N THR A 148 -1.31 -25.97 11.01
CA THR A 148 -0.35 -24.94 11.44
C THR A 148 -1.00 -23.58 11.38
N TYR A 149 -0.80 -22.77 12.41
CA TYR A 149 -1.20 -21.36 12.46
C TYR A 149 0.01 -20.48 12.22
N HIS A 150 -0.15 -19.52 11.29
CA HIS A 150 0.87 -18.55 10.94
C HIS A 150 0.46 -17.16 11.45
N GLU A 151 1.30 -16.53 12.25
CA GLU A 151 1.14 -15.13 12.65
C GLU A 151 1.56 -14.22 11.50
N CYS A 152 0.62 -13.93 10.58
CA CYS A 152 0.87 -13.00 9.49
C CYS A 152 0.80 -11.56 10.00
N PRO A 153 1.84 -10.73 9.80
CA PRO A 153 1.78 -9.30 10.11
C PRO A 153 0.65 -8.61 9.34
N ILE A 154 -0.09 -7.72 10.02
CA ILE A 154 -1.22 -6.98 9.45
C ILE A 154 -0.83 -5.53 9.26
N TYR A 155 -0.84 -5.05 8.02
CA TYR A 155 -0.57 -3.67 7.62
C TYR A 155 -1.86 -2.96 7.23
N VAL A 156 -1.97 -1.69 7.58
CA VAL A 156 -3.16 -0.88 7.28
C VAL A 156 -2.81 0.30 6.38
N ALA A 157 -3.51 0.39 5.24
CA ALA A 157 -3.49 1.58 4.40
C ALA A 157 -4.35 2.67 5.05
N ALA A 158 -3.72 3.66 5.66
CA ALA A 158 -4.39 4.69 6.41
C ALA A 158 -3.81 6.08 6.12
N MET A 159 -4.68 7.05 5.78
CA MET A 159 -4.27 8.42 5.45
C MET A 159 -4.81 9.45 6.46
N GLY A 160 -6.07 9.36 6.87
CA GLY A 160 -6.67 10.28 7.84
C GLY A 160 -6.13 10.07 9.25
N GLU A 161 -6.06 11.12 10.06
CA GLU A 161 -5.49 11.11 11.41
C GLU A 161 -6.05 9.99 12.31
N THR A 162 -7.38 9.83 12.36
CA THR A 162 -8.02 8.79 13.18
C THR A 162 -7.67 7.38 12.69
N ASN A 163 -7.54 7.19 11.37
CA ASN A 163 -7.16 5.88 10.80
C ASN A 163 -5.69 5.57 11.06
N ARG A 164 -4.80 6.58 11.05
CA ARG A 164 -3.40 6.43 11.47
C ARG A 164 -3.29 6.04 12.95
N GLN A 165 -4.10 6.66 13.84
CA GLN A 165 -4.17 6.24 15.25
C GLN A 165 -4.64 4.79 15.38
N LEU A 166 -5.64 4.37 14.60
CA LEU A 166 -6.11 2.99 14.58
C LEU A 166 -5.00 2.03 14.12
N SER A 167 -4.23 2.41 13.10
CA SER A 167 -3.07 1.61 12.65
C SER A 167 -2.06 1.39 13.77
N GLY A 168 -1.69 2.43 14.51
CA GLY A 168 -0.80 2.30 15.67
C GLY A 168 -1.37 1.42 16.78
N GLU A 169 -2.67 1.52 17.06
CA GLU A 169 -3.33 0.76 18.12
C GLU A 169 -3.46 -0.74 17.79
N PHE A 170 -3.75 -1.10 16.53
CA PHE A 170 -4.16 -2.46 16.17
C PHE A 170 -3.30 -3.16 15.11
N ALA A 171 -2.53 -2.45 14.27
CA ALA A 171 -1.79 -3.04 13.16
C ALA A 171 -0.31 -3.29 13.49
N ASP A 172 0.36 -4.13 12.71
CA ASP A 172 1.80 -4.38 12.81
C ASP A 172 2.59 -3.43 11.90
N GLY A 173 1.93 -2.87 10.88
CA GLY A 173 2.51 -1.85 10.01
C GLY A 173 1.50 -0.83 9.51
N TRP A 174 2.01 0.32 9.12
CA TRP A 174 1.26 1.41 8.51
C TRP A 174 1.79 1.69 7.12
N MET A 175 0.87 1.72 6.12
CA MET A 175 1.16 1.97 4.71
C MET A 175 0.54 3.30 4.27
N PRO A 176 1.21 4.43 4.43
CA PRO A 176 0.78 5.68 3.80
C PRO A 176 1.03 5.66 2.29
N PHE A 177 0.13 6.30 1.54
CA PHE A 177 0.27 6.48 0.11
C PHE A 177 -0.06 7.93 -0.27
N ILE A 178 0.66 8.50 -1.25
CA ILE A 178 0.56 9.93 -1.60
C ILE A 178 0.72 10.81 -0.34
N LEU A 179 1.79 10.57 0.38
CA LEU A 179 2.21 11.34 1.55
C LEU A 179 3.57 11.97 1.25
N PRO A 180 3.77 13.30 1.42
CA PRO A 180 5.06 13.92 1.15
C PRO A 180 6.12 13.49 2.18
N SER A 181 7.37 13.37 1.76
CA SER A 181 8.48 13.04 2.66
C SER A 181 8.60 14.03 3.83
N SER A 182 8.36 15.32 3.57
CA SER A 182 8.37 16.37 4.60
C SER A 182 7.20 16.33 5.59
N GLY A 183 6.18 15.51 5.35
CA GLY A 183 5.01 15.39 6.22
C GLY A 183 4.92 14.05 6.95
N LEU A 184 5.88 13.15 6.75
CA LEU A 184 5.82 11.81 7.33
C LEU A 184 6.00 11.81 8.85
N ASP A 185 6.94 12.60 9.38
CA ASP A 185 7.20 12.74 10.82
C ASP A 185 5.97 13.29 11.57
N ASP A 186 5.33 14.34 11.07
CA ASP A 186 4.08 14.87 11.63
C ASP A 186 2.95 13.83 11.56
N ALA A 187 2.87 13.06 10.47
CA ALA A 187 1.87 12.00 10.30
C ALA A 187 2.08 10.84 11.28
N LEU A 188 3.33 10.51 11.61
CA LEU A 188 3.72 9.48 12.58
C LEU A 188 3.26 9.78 14.00
N GLU A 189 3.13 11.05 14.40
CA GLU A 189 2.59 11.37 15.72
C GLU A 189 1.23 10.73 15.99
N ALA A 190 0.38 10.61 14.96
CA ALA A 190 -0.93 9.97 15.11
C ALA A 190 -0.79 8.45 15.30
N VAL A 191 0.14 7.80 14.61
CA VAL A 191 0.45 6.36 14.77
C VAL A 191 0.99 6.11 16.19
N HIS A 192 1.92 6.92 16.65
CA HIS A 192 2.50 6.82 18.00
C HIS A 192 1.47 7.02 19.11
N ARG A 193 0.52 7.97 18.92
CA ARG A 193 -0.62 8.12 19.84
C ARG A 193 -1.50 6.87 19.86
N GLY A 194 -1.71 6.22 18.72
CA GLY A 194 -2.41 4.96 18.62
C GLY A 194 -1.69 3.82 19.32
N ALA A 195 -0.40 3.64 19.07
CA ALA A 195 0.43 2.65 19.74
C ALA A 195 0.36 2.78 21.27
N SER A 196 0.48 4.01 21.79
CA SER A 196 0.36 4.29 23.22
C SER A 196 -1.02 3.93 23.79
N ARG A 197 -2.12 4.02 23.03
CA ARG A 197 -3.46 3.57 23.45
C ARG A 197 -3.56 2.06 23.54
N GLY A 198 -2.87 1.37 22.65
CA GLY A 198 -2.80 -0.10 22.60
C GLY A 198 -1.78 -0.71 23.54
N ASP A 199 -1.17 0.07 24.43
CA ASP A 199 -0.04 -0.36 25.29
C ASP A 199 1.10 -0.99 24.48
N ARG A 200 1.40 -0.42 23.29
CA ARG A 200 2.44 -0.87 22.36
C ARG A 200 3.58 0.16 22.27
N GLU A 201 4.78 -0.30 22.04
CA GLU A 201 5.91 0.58 21.73
C GLU A 201 5.72 1.16 20.32
N PRO A 202 5.98 2.48 20.11
CA PRO A 202 5.89 3.10 18.79
C PRO A 202 6.75 2.40 17.73
N ASP A 203 7.96 2.02 18.07
CA ASP A 203 8.94 1.33 17.22
C ASP A 203 8.53 -0.12 16.85
N ALA A 204 7.42 -0.62 17.41
CA ALA A 204 6.86 -1.92 17.03
C ALA A 204 5.95 -1.85 15.79
N ILE A 205 5.70 -0.65 15.26
CA ILE A 205 4.87 -0.43 14.07
C ILE A 205 5.78 -0.13 12.89
N ASP A 206 5.85 -1.04 11.93
CA ASP A 206 6.62 -0.84 10.70
C ASP A 206 5.98 0.26 9.83
N VAL A 207 6.78 1.25 9.44
CA VAL A 207 6.35 2.40 8.63
C VAL A 207 6.78 2.18 7.18
N ALA A 208 5.82 1.74 6.36
CA ALA A 208 6.02 1.33 4.97
C ALA A 208 5.35 2.29 3.97
N PRO A 209 5.87 3.52 3.75
CA PRO A 209 5.29 4.45 2.79
C PRO A 209 5.42 3.90 1.36
N TRP A 210 4.32 3.99 0.61
CA TRP A 210 4.33 3.68 -0.82
C TRP A 210 4.65 4.94 -1.61
N VAL A 211 5.81 4.94 -2.26
CA VAL A 211 6.38 6.08 -2.95
C VAL A 211 6.30 5.87 -4.46
N PRO A 212 5.55 6.69 -5.23
CA PRO A 212 5.58 6.64 -6.69
C PRO A 212 7.01 6.70 -7.22
N THR A 213 7.47 5.62 -7.87
CA THR A 213 8.88 5.44 -8.21
C THR A 213 9.06 5.09 -9.67
N CYS A 214 9.92 5.85 -10.36
CA CYS A 214 10.35 5.56 -11.73
C CYS A 214 11.76 6.08 -11.96
N ILE A 215 12.65 5.22 -12.44
CA ILE A 215 14.08 5.52 -12.58
C ILE A 215 14.53 5.28 -14.01
N SER A 216 15.31 6.20 -14.57
CA SER A 216 16.02 6.01 -15.82
C SER A 216 17.30 6.84 -15.86
N GLU A 217 18.42 6.22 -16.24
CA GLU A 217 19.68 6.90 -16.52
C GLU A 217 19.63 7.66 -17.86
N THR A 218 18.88 7.13 -18.82
CA THR A 218 18.86 7.64 -20.19
C THR A 218 17.78 8.70 -20.42
N ASP A 219 16.65 8.63 -19.71
CA ASP A 219 15.54 9.60 -19.80
C ASP A 219 14.94 9.89 -18.42
N PRO A 220 15.69 10.57 -17.53
CA PRO A 220 15.21 10.88 -16.18
C PRO A 220 14.00 11.84 -16.16
N GLU A 221 13.79 12.61 -17.23
CA GLU A 221 12.62 13.48 -17.33
C GLU A 221 11.35 12.68 -17.58
N ALA A 222 11.37 11.71 -18.50
CA ALA A 222 10.25 10.80 -18.71
C ALA A 222 9.96 9.99 -17.44
N ALA A 223 11.01 9.54 -16.72
CA ALA A 223 10.84 8.85 -15.43
C ALA A 223 10.08 9.71 -14.41
N ARG A 224 10.41 11.00 -14.28
CA ARG A 224 9.67 11.92 -13.41
C ARG A 224 8.22 12.10 -13.85
N GLN A 225 7.95 12.19 -15.16
CA GLN A 225 6.58 12.30 -15.69
C GLN A 225 5.76 11.04 -15.39
N HIS A 226 6.33 9.86 -15.50
CA HIS A 226 5.65 8.60 -15.15
C HIS A 226 5.33 8.52 -13.65
N ALA A 227 6.23 8.90 -12.78
CA ALA A 227 5.96 8.98 -11.35
C ALA A 227 4.89 10.05 -11.03
N ALA A 228 4.98 11.23 -11.64
CA ALA A 228 3.98 12.29 -11.52
C ALA A 228 2.59 11.84 -11.96
N SER A 229 2.49 10.98 -12.98
CA SER A 229 1.18 10.47 -13.44
C SER A 229 0.42 9.68 -12.37
N VAL A 230 1.13 9.03 -11.45
CA VAL A 230 0.52 8.35 -10.30
C VAL A 230 -0.12 9.38 -9.36
N VAL A 231 0.62 10.43 -8.98
CA VAL A 231 0.11 11.52 -8.14
C VAL A 231 -1.10 12.18 -8.80
N GLY A 232 -0.98 12.53 -10.10
CA GLY A 232 -2.05 13.13 -10.88
C GLY A 232 -3.32 12.27 -10.93
N PHE A 233 -3.17 10.95 -11.09
CA PHE A 233 -4.31 10.04 -11.10
C PHE A 233 -5.01 9.96 -9.74
N TYR A 234 -4.26 9.77 -8.66
CA TYR A 234 -4.89 9.62 -7.34
C TYR A 234 -5.53 10.92 -6.84
N VAL A 235 -4.87 12.05 -7.02
CA VAL A 235 -5.42 13.36 -6.61
C VAL A 235 -6.55 13.82 -7.52
N GLY A 236 -6.46 13.56 -8.84
CA GLY A 236 -7.44 14.01 -9.81
C GLY A 236 -8.67 13.12 -9.98
N ALA A 237 -8.50 11.77 -9.87
CA ALA A 237 -9.54 10.81 -10.27
C ALA A 237 -10.18 10.05 -9.12
N MET A 238 -9.49 9.91 -7.97
CA MET A 238 -9.95 9.02 -6.89
C MET A 238 -10.81 9.72 -5.83
N GLY A 239 -11.47 10.82 -6.22
CA GLY A 239 -12.33 11.64 -5.37
C GLY A 239 -11.55 12.57 -4.44
N ASP A 240 -12.26 13.25 -3.54
CA ASP A 240 -11.68 14.30 -2.69
C ASP A 240 -10.70 13.79 -1.64
N TYR A 241 -10.71 12.48 -1.36
CA TYR A 241 -9.94 11.90 -0.26
C TYR A 241 -8.43 12.13 -0.37
N TYR A 242 -7.86 11.95 -1.58
CA TYR A 242 -6.43 12.21 -1.80
C TYR A 242 -6.13 13.70 -1.95
N ALA A 243 -7.03 14.46 -2.55
CA ALA A 243 -6.90 15.91 -2.64
C ALA A 243 -6.91 16.56 -1.25
N ASP A 244 -7.82 16.16 -0.36
CA ASP A 244 -7.87 16.61 1.03
C ASP A 244 -6.59 16.23 1.79
N ALA A 245 -6.09 15.00 1.59
CA ALA A 245 -4.86 14.56 2.23
C ALA A 245 -3.66 15.41 1.81
N VAL A 246 -3.48 15.66 0.52
CA VAL A 246 -2.41 16.49 -0.05
C VAL A 246 -2.54 17.95 0.42
N THR A 247 -3.77 18.48 0.50
CA THR A 247 -4.08 19.82 1.02
C THR A 247 -3.65 19.99 2.47
N ASN A 248 -3.86 18.98 3.31
CA ASN A 248 -3.47 18.99 4.73
C ASN A 248 -1.95 19.08 4.94
N PHE A 249 -1.16 18.73 3.92
CA PHE A 249 0.29 18.86 3.91
C PHE A 249 0.79 20.10 3.16
N GLY A 250 -0.08 21.07 2.86
CA GLY A 250 0.28 22.37 2.31
C GLY A 250 0.27 22.48 0.79
N PHE A 251 -0.22 21.46 0.07
CA PHE A 251 -0.29 21.43 -1.41
C PHE A 251 -1.73 21.62 -1.93
N GLY A 252 -2.50 22.52 -1.31
CA GLY A 252 -3.90 22.72 -1.65
C GLY A 252 -4.11 23.37 -3.02
N GLU A 253 -3.27 24.35 -3.39
CA GLU A 253 -3.35 25.02 -4.71
C GLU A 253 -3.00 24.04 -5.84
N GLU A 254 -2.03 23.15 -5.61
CA GLU A 254 -1.64 22.09 -6.53
C GLU A 254 -2.73 21.02 -6.65
N ALA A 255 -3.38 20.62 -5.54
CA ALA A 255 -4.50 19.68 -5.57
C ALA A 255 -5.66 20.22 -6.42
N ASP A 256 -6.04 21.49 -6.23
CA ASP A 256 -7.05 22.15 -7.04
C ASP A 256 -6.67 22.19 -8.53
N ALA A 257 -5.40 22.48 -8.84
CA ALA A 257 -4.89 22.51 -10.20
C ALA A 257 -4.92 21.11 -10.87
N ILE A 258 -4.56 20.06 -10.11
CA ILE A 258 -4.61 18.67 -10.58
C ILE A 258 -6.06 18.24 -10.87
N GLN A 259 -7.01 18.55 -9.97
CA GLN A 259 -8.43 18.23 -10.17
C GLN A 259 -9.01 18.99 -11.39
N ALA A 260 -8.66 20.26 -11.55
CA ALA A 260 -9.04 21.05 -12.74
C ALA A 260 -8.43 20.45 -14.01
N GLY A 261 -7.15 20.11 -14.01
CA GLY A 261 -6.46 19.46 -15.13
C GLY A 261 -7.10 18.12 -15.51
N TRP A 262 -7.50 17.32 -14.51
CA TRP A 262 -8.25 16.08 -14.75
C TRP A 262 -9.60 16.34 -15.42
N ALA A 263 -10.33 17.35 -14.96
CA ALA A 263 -11.63 17.69 -15.52
C ALA A 263 -11.53 18.20 -16.97
N ASP A 264 -10.45 18.91 -17.32
CA ASP A 264 -10.24 19.51 -18.64
C ASP A 264 -9.66 18.54 -19.68
N ASP A 265 -8.64 17.76 -19.33
CA ASP A 265 -7.89 16.89 -20.26
C ASP A 265 -7.57 15.50 -19.68
N GLY A 266 -8.31 15.07 -18.67
CA GLY A 266 -8.16 13.75 -18.06
C GLY A 266 -6.74 13.49 -17.48
N PRO A 267 -6.21 12.26 -17.65
CA PRO A 267 -4.90 11.90 -17.08
C PRO A 267 -3.75 12.83 -17.49
N ALA A 268 -3.75 13.30 -18.75
CA ALA A 268 -2.70 14.18 -19.26
C ALA A 268 -2.72 15.54 -18.57
N GLY A 269 -3.91 16.16 -18.43
CA GLY A 269 -4.09 17.42 -17.74
C GLY A 269 -3.71 17.34 -16.25
N ALA A 270 -4.13 16.26 -15.56
CA ALA A 270 -3.76 16.05 -14.17
C ALA A 270 -2.24 15.88 -13.99
N THR A 271 -1.60 15.07 -14.85
CA THR A 271 -0.14 14.86 -14.80
C THR A 271 0.63 16.16 -15.04
N ALA A 272 0.19 16.98 -16.01
CA ALA A 272 0.81 18.26 -16.33
C ALA A 272 0.69 19.30 -15.19
N ALA A 273 -0.28 19.16 -14.32
CA ALA A 273 -0.49 20.04 -13.16
C ALA A 273 0.34 19.63 -11.92
N VAL A 274 0.96 18.44 -11.92
CA VAL A 274 1.86 18.03 -10.83
C VAL A 274 3.15 18.85 -10.94
N THR A 275 3.47 19.62 -9.91
CA THR A 275 4.64 20.51 -9.90
C THR A 275 5.95 19.75 -9.61
N ASP A 276 7.09 20.34 -9.98
CA ASP A 276 8.42 19.78 -9.66
C ASP A 276 8.61 19.61 -8.14
N GLU A 277 8.02 20.50 -7.33
CA GLU A 277 8.05 20.38 -5.86
C GLU A 277 7.25 19.18 -5.39
N MET A 278 6.08 18.91 -5.97
CA MET A 278 5.33 17.70 -5.66
C MET A 278 6.10 16.43 -6.07
N VAL A 279 6.73 16.42 -7.26
CA VAL A 279 7.55 15.27 -7.67
C VAL A 279 8.66 15.04 -6.67
N LYS A 280 9.34 16.09 -6.22
CA LYS A 280 10.40 16.00 -5.22
C LYS A 280 9.91 15.45 -3.87
N GLU A 281 8.74 15.89 -3.41
CA GLU A 281 8.21 15.54 -2.07
C GLU A 281 7.49 14.19 -2.04
N PHE A 282 6.80 13.80 -3.12
CA PHE A 282 5.94 12.62 -3.16
C PHE A 282 6.52 11.45 -3.94
N CYS A 283 7.58 11.64 -4.74
CA CYS A 283 8.09 10.62 -5.65
C CYS A 283 9.57 10.32 -5.42
N ALA A 284 9.98 9.11 -5.80
CA ALA A 284 11.37 8.73 -5.97
C ALA A 284 11.63 8.55 -7.48
N ALA A 285 12.01 9.63 -8.19
CA ALA A 285 12.00 9.61 -9.65
C ALA A 285 13.12 10.43 -10.28
N GLY A 286 13.50 10.01 -11.49
CA GLY A 286 14.56 10.63 -12.26
C GLY A 286 15.77 9.71 -12.43
N THR A 287 16.99 10.20 -12.18
CA THR A 287 18.18 9.35 -12.15
C THR A 287 18.22 8.46 -10.91
N PRO A 288 19.00 7.35 -10.91
CA PRO A 288 19.19 6.51 -9.71
C PRO A 288 19.59 7.32 -8.47
N ALA A 289 20.49 8.29 -8.63
CA ALA A 289 20.93 9.14 -7.52
C ALA A 289 19.80 10.02 -6.95
N GLN A 290 18.91 10.55 -7.81
CA GLN A 290 17.76 11.35 -7.37
C GLN A 290 16.72 10.50 -6.64
N ALA A 291 16.47 9.28 -7.11
CA ALA A 291 15.57 8.37 -6.45
C ALA A 291 16.10 7.93 -5.07
N ALA A 292 17.38 7.59 -4.98
CA ALA A 292 18.04 7.27 -3.70
C ALA A 292 17.93 8.41 -2.71
N GLU A 293 18.18 9.68 -3.12
CA GLU A 293 17.99 10.85 -2.27
C GLU A 293 16.54 11.01 -1.78
N SER A 294 15.56 10.61 -2.60
CA SER A 294 14.15 10.63 -2.18
C SER A 294 13.88 9.61 -1.09
N PHE A 295 14.36 8.37 -1.23
CA PHE A 295 14.22 7.35 -0.20
C PHE A 295 14.95 7.72 1.09
N ASP A 296 16.15 8.34 1.00
CA ASP A 296 16.88 8.87 2.17
C ASP A 296 16.06 9.93 2.93
N ARG A 297 15.26 10.75 2.23
CA ARG A 297 14.35 11.70 2.90
C ARG A 297 13.21 11.00 3.65
N TYR A 298 12.61 9.96 3.06
CA TYR A 298 11.57 9.17 3.75
C TYR A 298 12.13 8.45 4.97
N GLU A 299 13.32 7.85 4.86
CA GLU A 299 14.02 7.23 6.00
C GLU A 299 14.31 8.25 7.12
N ALA A 300 14.87 9.39 6.77
CA ALA A 300 15.15 10.46 7.73
C ALA A 300 13.89 10.98 8.43
N ALA A 301 12.73 10.88 7.79
CA ALA A 301 11.43 11.25 8.32
C ALA A 301 10.74 10.10 9.10
N GLY A 302 11.38 8.94 9.24
CA GLY A 302 10.88 7.81 10.05
C GLY A 302 10.24 6.66 9.28
N ALA A 303 10.54 6.50 7.99
CA ALA A 303 10.15 5.28 7.25
C ALA A 303 11.11 4.13 7.61
N ASP A 304 10.55 2.95 7.91
CA ASP A 304 11.31 1.73 8.15
C ASP A 304 11.47 0.90 6.87
N SER A 305 10.38 0.74 6.12
CA SER A 305 10.29 -0.16 4.96
C SER A 305 9.65 0.54 3.75
N PRO A 306 10.30 1.56 3.15
CA PRO A 306 9.73 2.27 2.02
C PRO A 306 9.53 1.36 0.81
N VAL A 307 8.37 1.47 0.15
CA VAL A 307 7.96 0.63 -0.97
C VAL A 307 7.89 1.46 -2.25
N ALA A 308 8.62 1.04 -3.27
CA ALA A 308 8.55 1.65 -4.59
C ALA A 308 7.22 1.30 -5.28
N TYR A 309 6.35 2.31 -5.45
CA TYR A 309 5.11 2.15 -6.22
C TYR A 309 5.41 2.34 -7.70
N LEU A 310 5.43 1.23 -8.45
CA LEU A 310 5.76 1.23 -9.87
C LEU A 310 4.60 1.75 -10.73
N PRO A 311 4.81 2.73 -11.65
CA PRO A 311 3.77 3.28 -12.52
C PRO A 311 3.47 2.37 -13.72
N ALA A 312 3.13 1.11 -13.46
CA ALA A 312 2.96 0.06 -14.47
C ALA A 312 1.90 0.34 -15.54
N GLN A 313 0.99 1.29 -15.31
CA GLN A 313 -0.02 1.68 -16.30
C GLN A 313 0.47 2.75 -17.29
N SER A 314 1.55 3.47 -16.98
CA SER A 314 2.04 4.58 -17.79
C SER A 314 3.46 4.40 -18.30
N ALA A 315 4.35 3.81 -17.50
CA ALA A 315 5.76 3.65 -17.87
C ALA A 315 5.96 2.45 -18.80
N PRO A 316 6.88 2.57 -19.79
CA PRO A 316 7.28 1.45 -20.64
C PRO A 316 7.95 0.34 -19.81
N GLU A 317 7.78 -0.91 -20.24
CA GLU A 317 8.34 -2.10 -19.62
C GLU A 317 9.86 -1.98 -19.36
N GLY A 318 10.64 -1.52 -20.34
CA GLY A 318 12.10 -1.32 -20.20
C GLY A 318 12.46 -0.34 -19.08
N MET A 319 11.65 0.71 -18.86
CA MET A 319 11.87 1.68 -17.78
C MET A 319 11.46 1.11 -16.43
N LEU A 320 10.40 0.29 -16.36
CA LEU A 320 10.03 -0.42 -15.14
C LEU A 320 11.12 -1.39 -14.70
N ARG A 321 11.68 -2.12 -15.66
CA ARG A 321 12.82 -3.02 -15.41
C ARG A 321 14.04 -2.26 -14.91
N GLU A 322 14.43 -1.17 -15.62
CA GLU A 322 15.53 -0.27 -15.21
C GLU A 322 15.28 0.28 -13.79
N THR A 323 14.01 0.60 -13.46
CA THR A 323 13.65 1.04 -12.11
C THR A 323 13.96 -0.04 -11.07
N VAL A 324 13.57 -1.29 -11.30
CA VAL A 324 13.83 -2.38 -10.34
C VAL A 324 15.33 -2.67 -10.21
N GLU A 325 16.10 -2.60 -11.30
CA GLU A 325 17.56 -2.79 -11.30
C GLU A 325 18.33 -1.71 -10.49
N HIS A 326 17.69 -0.58 -10.17
CA HIS A 326 18.30 0.54 -9.47
C HIS A 326 17.68 0.83 -8.09
N LEU A 327 16.80 -0.05 -7.58
CA LEU A 327 16.28 0.03 -6.22
C LEU A 327 17.24 -0.60 -5.23
#